data_f77752abaebfc047c58f6132a4e736c5
#
_entry.id   f77752abaebfc047c58f6132a4e736c5
#
_cell.length_a   1.000
_cell.length_b   1.000
_cell.length_c   1.000
_cell.angle_alpha   90.00
_cell.angle_beta   90.00
_cell.angle_gamma   90.00
#
_symmetry.space_group_name_H-M   'P 1'
#
loop_
_entity.id
_entity.type
_entity.pdbx_description
1 polymer ?
#
loop_
_entity_poly.entity_id
_entity_poly.type
_entity_poly.pdbx_seq_one_letter_code
_entity_poly.pdbx_strand_id
1 'polypeptide(L)'
;MKTKHLFACLVLLATSAFPQGSLTPPPGPPAPTMKTLSEVEPRIAINATNTPGDAANHFIINQPGSYYLTSETIVASGKNGIRLTTSNITVDLNGFRLVGSTGSLSGIVLPVSGQRNVTIKNGVVSSFGQLGIDLNLVRNCIIRDIQVVDSGANGIHLGDSGVVTACITNGNGGHGFVAGQASIFSSCSARQNGGDGFNTASGSSISSCAAALNTGRGLFASFSSTVTGCSAYDNDGDGISVALGATVARCSARANGEDGIAASGAASIRDNTCSANGQVAGGAGIHITGGDTRLEGNTCSAQTRGIEVGSAGNIIVRNTCSGNTTNWTIAAGNSYGPIVAASTNAAPVSGNTAASTLTSTDPNANFTY
;
A
#
# COMPACT_ATOMS: atom_id res chain seq x y z
N MET A 1 -54.00 -82.81 24.46
CA MET A 1 -53.38 -81.74 25.15
C MET A 1 -51.99 -81.59 24.57
N LYS A 2 -51.74 -80.46 23.92
CA LYS A 2 -50.54 -80.31 23.03
C LYS A 2 -49.52 -79.43 23.71
N THR A 3 -48.36 -79.95 24.01
CA THR A 3 -47.16 -79.29 24.53
C THR A 3 -46.42 -78.58 23.37
N LYS A 4 -46.22 -77.27 23.48
CA LYS A 4 -45.41 -76.53 22.52
C LYS A 4 -44.03 -76.39 23.06
N HIS A 5 -43.02 -76.84 22.33
CA HIS A 5 -41.60 -76.65 22.55
C HIS A 5 -41.17 -75.33 21.96
N LEU A 6 -40.61 -74.48 22.81
CA LEU A 6 -40.01 -73.15 22.41
C LEU A 6 -38.52 -73.44 22.17
N PHE A 7 -38.08 -73.28 20.92
CA PHE A 7 -36.69 -73.35 20.52
C PHE A 7 -36.10 -71.93 20.68
N ALA A 8 -35.21 -71.73 21.63
CA ALA A 8 -34.41 -70.51 21.70
C ALA A 8 -33.19 -70.59 20.81
N CYS A 9 -33.15 -69.77 19.78
CA CYS A 9 -32.00 -69.65 18.90
C CYS A 9 -30.97 -68.70 19.51
N LEU A 10 -29.87 -69.24 19.99
CA LEU A 10 -28.73 -68.50 20.52
C LEU A 10 -27.86 -68.04 19.35
N VAL A 11 -27.91 -66.73 19.00
CA VAL A 11 -27.04 -66.14 18.01
C VAL A 11 -25.71 -65.78 18.68
N LEU A 12 -24.66 -66.53 18.35
CA LEU A 12 -23.29 -66.17 18.73
C LEU A 12 -22.81 -65.00 17.83
N LEU A 13 -22.68 -63.83 18.38
CA LEU A 13 -21.95 -62.73 17.74
C LEU A 13 -20.45 -63.00 17.85
N ALA A 14 -19.85 -63.51 16.79
CA ALA A 14 -18.40 -63.54 16.68
C ALA A 14 -17.87 -62.10 16.44
N THR A 15 -17.31 -61.47 17.45
CA THR A 15 -16.54 -60.24 17.30
C THR A 15 -15.23 -60.61 16.58
N SER A 16 -15.09 -60.18 15.35
CA SER A 16 -13.80 -60.23 14.64
C SER A 16 -12.80 -59.33 15.36
N ALA A 17 -11.89 -59.96 16.12
CA ALA A 17 -10.72 -59.28 16.63
C ALA A 17 -9.83 -58.91 15.43
N PHE A 18 -9.77 -57.64 15.10
CA PHE A 18 -8.74 -57.13 14.19
C PHE A 18 -7.37 -57.44 14.83
N PRO A 19 -6.43 -58.03 14.09
CA PRO A 19 -5.11 -58.26 14.64
C PRO A 19 -4.49 -56.91 14.93
N GLN A 20 -4.31 -56.58 16.18
CA GLN A 20 -3.42 -55.48 16.57
C GLN A 20 -2.05 -55.82 16.01
N GLY A 21 -1.46 -54.89 15.24
CA GLY A 21 -0.11 -55.04 14.74
C GLY A 21 0.84 -55.41 15.88
N SER A 22 1.89 -56.13 15.54
CA SER A 22 2.89 -56.65 16.50
C SER A 22 3.31 -55.59 17.48
N LEU A 23 3.05 -55.80 18.77
CA LEU A 23 3.51 -54.96 19.88
C LEU A 23 4.99 -55.17 20.20
N THR A 24 5.67 -56.06 19.49
CA THR A 24 7.12 -56.23 19.63
C THR A 24 7.84 -55.08 18.90
N PRO A 25 8.67 -54.30 19.56
CA PRO A 25 9.52 -53.36 18.87
C PRO A 25 10.38 -54.07 17.83
N PRO A 26 10.64 -53.50 16.65
CA PRO A 26 11.56 -54.10 15.70
C PRO A 26 12.91 -54.34 16.38
N PRO A 27 13.58 -55.47 16.08
CA PRO A 27 14.88 -55.78 16.67
C PRO A 27 15.93 -54.79 16.15
N GLY A 28 16.46 -54.01 17.08
CA GLY A 28 17.46 -52.96 16.83
C GLY A 28 17.30 -51.80 17.79
N PRO A 29 18.31 -50.95 17.92
CA PRO A 29 18.12 -49.69 18.65
C PRO A 29 16.98 -48.90 17.96
N PRO A 30 16.11 -48.20 18.71
CA PRO A 30 15.04 -47.38 18.12
C PRO A 30 15.66 -46.47 17.07
N ALA A 31 15.19 -46.60 15.80
CA ALA A 31 15.52 -45.57 14.83
C ALA A 31 15.03 -44.23 15.37
N PRO A 32 15.79 -43.13 15.19
CA PRO A 32 15.35 -41.83 15.64
C PRO A 32 14.00 -41.54 14.99
N THR A 33 12.93 -41.70 15.78
CA THR A 33 11.56 -41.41 15.33
C THR A 33 11.26 -39.92 15.38
N MET A 34 12.17 -39.15 15.95
CA MET A 34 12.11 -37.69 15.97
C MET A 34 12.69 -37.12 14.68
N LYS A 35 11.89 -36.32 14.00
CA LYS A 35 12.39 -35.51 12.87
C LYS A 35 13.51 -34.59 13.39
N THR A 36 14.52 -34.39 12.58
CA THR A 36 15.54 -33.39 12.86
C THR A 36 14.94 -32.00 12.84
N LEU A 37 15.57 -31.03 13.50
CA LEU A 37 15.08 -29.66 13.51
C LEU A 37 14.95 -29.09 12.07
N SER A 38 15.83 -29.44 11.17
CA SER A 38 15.79 -29.04 9.77
C SER A 38 14.66 -29.69 8.96
N GLU A 39 14.16 -30.85 9.39
CA GLU A 39 12.97 -31.48 8.78
C GLU A 39 11.67 -30.88 9.30
N VAL A 40 11.67 -30.31 10.51
CA VAL A 40 10.51 -29.66 11.12
C VAL A 40 10.48 -28.17 10.78
N GLU A 41 11.63 -27.51 10.76
CA GLU A 41 11.79 -26.09 10.41
C GLU A 41 12.82 -25.97 9.29
N PRO A 42 12.39 -26.01 8.02
CA PRO A 42 13.30 -25.95 6.87
C PRO A 42 13.87 -24.55 6.62
N ARG A 43 13.43 -23.51 7.37
CA ARG A 43 13.98 -22.17 7.26
C ARG A 43 15.30 -22.06 8.03
N ILE A 44 16.15 -21.15 7.60
CA ILE A 44 17.47 -20.90 8.21
C ILE A 44 17.33 -19.76 9.22
N ALA A 45 17.72 -20.00 10.46
CA ALA A 45 17.75 -18.96 11.47
C ALA A 45 18.81 -17.90 11.15
N ILE A 46 18.44 -16.63 11.18
CA ILE A 46 19.36 -15.49 11.05
C ILE A 46 20.06 -15.28 12.40
N ASN A 47 21.34 -15.63 12.46
CA ASN A 47 22.17 -15.47 13.64
C ASN A 47 23.66 -15.47 13.25
N ALA A 48 24.55 -15.22 14.20
CA ALA A 48 25.98 -15.14 13.94
C ALA A 48 26.62 -16.43 13.41
N THR A 49 25.98 -17.58 13.60
CA THR A 49 26.48 -18.88 13.12
C THR A 49 26.09 -19.12 11.65
N ASN A 50 24.81 -18.89 11.31
CA ASN A 50 24.28 -19.23 9.99
C ASN A 50 24.44 -18.11 8.96
N THR A 51 24.43 -16.85 9.41
CA THR A 51 24.50 -15.65 8.58
C THR A 51 25.52 -14.65 9.16
N PRO A 52 26.79 -15.07 9.33
CA PRO A 52 27.80 -14.21 9.97
C PRO A 52 27.93 -12.89 9.21
N GLY A 53 28.04 -11.81 9.96
CA GLY A 53 28.27 -10.48 9.43
C GLY A 53 29.76 -10.19 9.19
N ASP A 54 30.02 -8.92 8.89
CA ASP A 54 31.38 -8.39 8.71
C ASP A 54 31.54 -7.02 9.41
N ALA A 55 32.57 -6.28 9.08
CA ALA A 55 32.79 -4.94 9.65
C ALA A 55 31.63 -3.96 9.31
N ALA A 56 30.99 -4.08 8.16
CA ALA A 56 29.96 -3.17 7.65
C ALA A 56 28.52 -3.71 7.76
N ASN A 57 28.34 -4.97 8.10
CA ASN A 57 27.03 -5.62 8.12
C ASN A 57 26.86 -6.49 9.37
N HIS A 58 25.70 -6.43 10.01
CA HIS A 58 25.39 -7.25 11.18
C HIS A 58 25.18 -8.71 10.79
N PHE A 59 24.39 -8.94 9.73
CA PHE A 59 24.17 -10.25 9.11
C PHE A 59 24.36 -10.18 7.60
N ILE A 60 24.84 -11.27 6.99
CA ILE A 60 24.94 -11.41 5.52
C ILE A 60 24.25 -12.70 5.09
N ILE A 61 23.32 -12.56 4.14
CA ILE A 61 22.66 -13.68 3.48
C ILE A 61 23.18 -13.75 2.04
N ASN A 62 23.97 -14.78 1.75
CA ASN A 62 24.66 -14.97 0.48
C ASN A 62 24.22 -16.21 -0.29
N GLN A 63 23.22 -16.94 0.17
CA GLN A 63 22.64 -18.10 -0.49
C GLN A 63 21.14 -17.91 -0.67
N PRO A 64 20.55 -18.41 -1.78
CA PRO A 64 19.08 -18.48 -1.90
C PRO A 64 18.48 -19.32 -0.78
N GLY A 65 17.27 -18.94 -0.33
CA GLY A 65 16.60 -19.70 0.72
C GLY A 65 15.59 -18.87 1.51
N SER A 66 15.02 -19.52 2.51
CA SER A 66 14.08 -18.91 3.46
C SER A 66 14.76 -18.74 4.82
N TYR A 67 14.79 -17.52 5.30
CA TYR A 67 15.47 -17.10 6.52
C TYR A 67 14.50 -16.47 7.50
N TYR A 68 14.76 -16.59 8.79
CA TYR A 68 13.90 -15.99 9.81
C TYR A 68 14.71 -15.46 11.01
N LEU A 69 14.24 -14.34 11.59
CA LEU A 69 14.77 -13.85 12.88
C LEU A 69 14.29 -14.74 14.02
N THR A 70 15.14 -14.92 15.01
CA THR A 70 14.85 -15.68 16.24
C THR A 70 14.63 -14.80 17.45
N SER A 71 14.99 -13.52 17.37
CA SER A 71 14.83 -12.53 18.43
C SER A 71 14.95 -11.12 17.88
N GLU A 72 14.61 -10.12 18.67
CA GLU A 72 14.94 -8.72 18.41
C GLU A 72 16.47 -8.58 18.18
N THR A 73 16.84 -7.80 17.19
CA THR A 73 18.23 -7.59 16.82
C THR A 73 18.55 -6.10 16.85
N ILE A 74 19.56 -5.72 17.65
CA ILE A 74 20.09 -4.36 17.71
C ILE A 74 21.37 -4.29 16.90
N VAL A 75 21.37 -3.39 15.90
CA VAL A 75 22.48 -3.21 14.96
C VAL A 75 23.37 -2.07 15.42
N ALA A 76 24.67 -2.34 15.53
CA ALA A 76 25.64 -1.37 15.98
C ALA A 76 25.87 -0.22 14.99
N SER A 77 26.42 0.88 15.47
CA SER A 77 26.88 2.01 14.65
C SER A 77 27.82 1.55 13.52
N GLY A 78 27.73 2.19 12.36
CA GLY A 78 28.54 1.90 11.18
C GLY A 78 28.15 0.64 10.42
N LYS A 79 27.08 -0.06 10.81
CA LYS A 79 26.65 -1.30 10.16
C LYS A 79 25.25 -1.21 9.54
N ASN A 80 25.08 -1.95 8.44
CA ASN A 80 23.75 -2.35 7.96
C ASN A 80 23.21 -3.50 8.84
N GLY A 81 21.90 -3.64 8.90
CA GLY A 81 21.27 -4.76 9.61
C GLY A 81 21.48 -6.09 8.88
N ILE A 82 20.76 -6.32 7.79
CA ILE A 82 20.85 -7.53 6.98
C ILE A 82 21.24 -7.16 5.57
N ARG A 83 22.42 -7.61 5.12
CA ARG A 83 22.85 -7.50 3.73
C ARG A 83 22.50 -8.78 2.97
N LEU A 84 21.75 -8.63 1.90
CA LEU A 84 21.48 -9.67 0.92
C LEU A 84 22.46 -9.51 -0.25
N THR A 85 22.92 -10.62 -0.85
CA THR A 85 23.88 -10.56 -1.96
C THR A 85 23.45 -11.36 -3.18
N THR A 86 22.31 -12.05 -3.12
CA THR A 86 21.81 -12.91 -4.19
C THR A 86 20.29 -12.86 -4.33
N SER A 87 19.76 -13.45 -5.38
CA SER A 87 18.33 -13.60 -5.69
C SER A 87 17.66 -14.74 -4.91
N ASN A 88 16.32 -14.81 -4.99
CA ASN A 88 15.49 -15.90 -4.47
C ASN A 88 15.62 -16.09 -2.95
N ILE A 89 15.57 -14.98 -2.22
CA ILE A 89 15.64 -14.94 -0.75
C ILE A 89 14.29 -14.55 -0.18
N THR A 90 13.86 -15.27 0.86
CA THR A 90 12.81 -14.83 1.76
C THR A 90 13.39 -14.51 3.12
N VAL A 91 13.15 -13.30 3.63
CA VAL A 91 13.47 -12.86 5.00
C VAL A 91 12.16 -12.69 5.76
N ASP A 92 11.94 -13.51 6.75
CA ASP A 92 10.83 -13.42 7.69
C ASP A 92 11.35 -12.82 9.01
N LEU A 93 10.92 -11.62 9.35
CA LEU A 93 11.30 -11.03 10.63
C LEU A 93 10.59 -11.71 11.81
N ASN A 94 9.64 -12.62 11.53
CA ASN A 94 8.98 -13.48 12.50
C ASN A 94 8.32 -12.71 13.67
N GLY A 95 7.84 -11.50 13.39
CA GLY A 95 7.26 -10.57 14.38
C GLY A 95 8.29 -9.78 15.18
N PHE A 96 9.58 -10.04 15.02
CA PHE A 96 10.62 -9.33 15.74
C PHE A 96 10.98 -7.98 15.11
N ARG A 97 11.76 -7.20 15.87
CA ARG A 97 12.29 -5.91 15.43
C ARG A 97 13.75 -6.05 15.03
N LEU A 98 14.09 -5.38 13.94
CA LEU A 98 15.46 -5.07 13.54
C LEU A 98 15.70 -3.57 13.81
N VAL A 99 16.52 -3.24 14.79
CA VAL A 99 16.67 -1.88 15.32
C VAL A 99 18.06 -1.36 15.07
N GLY A 100 18.18 -0.20 14.42
CA GLY A 100 19.45 0.49 14.26
C GLY A 100 19.81 1.31 15.50
N SER A 101 21.05 1.21 15.96
CA SER A 101 21.60 2.16 16.94
C SER A 101 21.99 3.48 16.23
N THR A 102 22.19 4.54 17.01
CA THR A 102 22.69 5.82 16.48
C THR A 102 23.95 5.60 15.63
N GLY A 103 23.92 6.12 14.39
CA GLY A 103 25.01 5.95 13.43
C GLY A 103 25.01 4.61 12.69
N SER A 104 24.01 3.74 12.86
CA SER A 104 23.80 2.59 11.99
C SER A 104 23.52 3.05 10.54
N LEU A 105 23.75 2.18 9.57
CA LEU A 105 23.50 2.47 8.16
C LEU A 105 22.06 2.12 7.79
N SER A 106 21.82 1.21 6.87
CA SER A 106 20.49 0.80 6.44
C SER A 106 20.03 -0.51 7.11
N GLY A 107 18.70 -0.71 7.20
CA GLY A 107 18.16 -1.90 7.86
C GLY A 107 18.36 -3.17 7.05
N ILE A 108 17.72 -3.30 5.90
CA ILE A 108 17.87 -4.45 5.00
C ILE A 108 18.28 -3.94 3.63
N VAL A 109 19.38 -4.43 3.09
CA VAL A 109 19.93 -3.93 1.82
C VAL A 109 20.32 -5.05 0.87
N LEU A 110 20.10 -4.82 -0.44
CA LEU A 110 20.67 -5.64 -1.51
C LEU A 110 21.33 -4.73 -2.57
N PRO A 111 22.59 -4.30 -2.38
CA PRO A 111 23.24 -3.31 -3.23
C PRO A 111 23.89 -3.93 -4.47
N VAL A 112 23.33 -5.02 -5.00
CA VAL A 112 23.85 -5.73 -6.18
C VAL A 112 22.81 -5.68 -7.28
N SER A 113 23.15 -5.14 -8.44
CA SER A 113 22.25 -5.06 -9.60
C SER A 113 21.96 -6.44 -10.21
N GLY A 114 20.83 -6.54 -10.94
CA GLY A 114 20.43 -7.77 -11.63
C GLY A 114 19.81 -8.84 -10.73
N GLN A 115 19.69 -8.58 -9.45
CA GLN A 115 19.02 -9.49 -8.50
C GLN A 115 17.49 -9.37 -8.59
N ARG A 116 16.79 -10.44 -8.15
CA ARG A 116 15.35 -10.56 -8.23
C ARG A 116 14.75 -11.52 -7.21
N ASN A 117 13.43 -11.47 -7.06
CA ASN A 117 12.66 -12.43 -6.27
C ASN A 117 13.08 -12.39 -4.79
N VAL A 118 13.04 -11.22 -4.18
CA VAL A 118 13.27 -11.04 -2.74
C VAL A 118 11.95 -10.79 -2.04
N THR A 119 11.68 -11.55 -1.00
CA THR A 119 10.52 -11.35 -0.13
C THR A 119 10.97 -10.95 1.26
N ILE A 120 10.42 -9.85 1.81
CA ILE A 120 10.62 -9.44 3.20
C ILE A 120 9.24 -9.33 3.85
N LYS A 121 9.09 -9.92 5.04
CA LYS A 121 7.78 -9.98 5.67
C LYS A 121 7.82 -10.01 7.20
N ASN A 122 6.68 -9.61 7.79
CA ASN A 122 6.28 -9.91 9.16
C ASN A 122 7.25 -9.37 10.22
N GLY A 123 7.25 -8.07 10.44
CA GLY A 123 8.04 -7.46 11.53
C GLY A 123 8.27 -5.96 11.41
N VAL A 124 9.23 -5.47 12.14
CA VAL A 124 9.53 -4.04 12.24
C VAL A 124 11.00 -3.77 11.94
N VAL A 125 11.27 -2.76 11.12
CA VAL A 125 12.61 -2.20 10.87
C VAL A 125 12.59 -0.76 11.38
N SER A 126 13.46 -0.39 12.31
CA SER A 126 13.37 0.93 12.95
C SER A 126 14.71 1.57 13.27
N SER A 127 14.71 2.90 13.30
CA SER A 127 15.78 3.75 13.84
C SER A 127 17.14 3.59 13.11
N PHE A 128 17.11 3.28 11.82
CA PHE A 128 18.32 3.24 11.01
C PHE A 128 18.72 4.64 10.54
N GLY A 129 20.02 4.93 10.51
CA GLY A 129 20.54 6.24 10.12
C GLY A 129 20.38 6.57 8.62
N GLN A 130 20.13 5.55 7.79
CA GLN A 130 19.88 5.70 6.35
C GLN A 130 18.53 5.12 5.98
N LEU A 131 18.45 4.21 5.00
CA LEU A 131 17.18 3.61 4.56
C LEU A 131 16.74 2.49 5.50
N GLY A 132 15.42 2.36 5.67
CA GLY A 132 14.88 1.20 6.37
C GLY A 132 15.10 -0.08 5.57
N ILE A 133 14.53 -0.15 4.37
CA ILE A 133 14.72 -1.26 3.41
C ILE A 133 15.14 -0.69 2.07
N ASP A 134 16.29 -1.11 1.56
CA ASP A 134 16.84 -0.69 0.26
C ASP A 134 17.02 -1.88 -0.69
N LEU A 135 16.08 -2.01 -1.61
CA LEU A 135 16.04 -2.99 -2.68
C LEU A 135 15.91 -2.30 -4.06
N ASN A 136 16.42 -1.08 -4.21
CA ASN A 136 16.23 -0.25 -5.40
C ASN A 136 16.82 -0.86 -6.70
N LEU A 137 17.80 -1.75 -6.58
CA LEU A 137 18.43 -2.45 -7.70
C LEU A 137 17.83 -3.84 -7.98
N VAL A 138 16.78 -4.20 -7.24
CA VAL A 138 16.19 -5.56 -7.25
C VAL A 138 14.82 -5.53 -7.92
N ARG A 139 14.55 -6.49 -8.80
CA ARG A 139 13.26 -6.66 -9.46
C ARG A 139 12.41 -7.72 -8.78
N ASN A 140 11.09 -7.62 -8.95
CA ASN A 140 10.12 -8.59 -8.42
C ASN A 140 10.24 -8.79 -6.90
N CYS A 141 10.37 -7.69 -6.15
CA CYS A 141 10.36 -7.73 -4.70
C CYS A 141 8.94 -7.85 -4.15
N ILE A 142 8.77 -8.57 -3.07
CA ILE A 142 7.52 -8.64 -2.32
C ILE A 142 7.81 -8.19 -0.88
N ILE A 143 7.15 -7.11 -0.45
CA ILE A 143 7.21 -6.63 0.93
C ILE A 143 5.81 -6.69 1.51
N ARG A 144 5.63 -7.38 2.63
CA ARG A 144 4.32 -7.47 3.25
C ARG A 144 4.38 -7.57 4.76
N ASP A 145 3.38 -7.00 5.42
CA ASP A 145 3.25 -7.05 6.88
C ASP A 145 4.51 -6.47 7.59
N ILE A 146 5.08 -5.40 7.03
CA ILE A 146 6.29 -4.73 7.54
C ILE A 146 5.94 -3.31 7.99
N GLN A 147 6.52 -2.92 9.12
CA GLN A 147 6.56 -1.53 9.55
C GLN A 147 8.00 -1.01 9.46
N VAL A 148 8.17 0.15 8.82
CA VAL A 148 9.46 0.86 8.80
C VAL A 148 9.30 2.21 9.47
N VAL A 149 10.05 2.42 10.54
CA VAL A 149 9.83 3.57 11.44
C VAL A 149 11.15 4.27 11.75
N ASP A 150 11.13 5.61 11.73
CA ASP A 150 12.23 6.49 12.16
C ASP A 150 13.57 6.19 11.49
N SER A 151 13.58 5.91 10.20
CA SER A 151 14.80 5.81 9.40
C SER A 151 15.24 7.20 8.93
N GLY A 152 16.55 7.44 8.84
CA GLY A 152 17.09 8.76 8.49
C GLY A 152 16.87 9.19 7.04
N ALA A 153 16.55 8.24 6.15
CA ALA A 153 16.22 8.48 4.74
C ALA A 153 14.87 7.82 4.39
N ASN A 154 14.74 7.20 3.19
CA ASN A 154 13.46 6.58 2.79
C ASN A 154 13.13 5.36 3.67
N GLY A 155 11.83 5.16 3.92
CA GLY A 155 11.36 3.98 4.62
C GLY A 155 11.62 2.70 3.81
N ILE A 156 10.93 2.54 2.67
CA ILE A 156 11.07 1.39 1.77
C ILE A 156 11.39 1.89 0.36
N HIS A 157 12.49 1.41 -0.22
CA HIS A 157 12.92 1.74 -1.57
C HIS A 157 13.08 0.46 -2.41
N LEU A 158 12.29 0.33 -3.46
CA LEU A 158 12.24 -0.84 -4.34
C LEU A 158 12.62 -0.48 -5.78
N GLY A 159 13.16 -1.44 -6.50
CA GLY A 159 13.29 -1.39 -7.96
C GLY A 159 11.96 -1.71 -8.66
N ASP A 160 12.05 -2.12 -9.94
CA ASP A 160 10.90 -2.39 -10.78
C ASP A 160 10.09 -3.62 -10.34
N SER A 161 8.78 -3.58 -10.64
CA SER A 161 7.84 -4.69 -10.40
C SER A 161 7.76 -5.12 -8.93
N GLY A 162 7.92 -4.16 -8.02
CA GLY A 162 7.75 -4.36 -6.59
C GLY A 162 6.28 -4.52 -6.19
N VAL A 163 5.99 -5.41 -5.26
CA VAL A 163 4.66 -5.59 -4.67
C VAL A 163 4.75 -5.32 -3.17
N VAL A 164 3.99 -4.33 -2.70
CA VAL A 164 3.96 -3.92 -1.29
C VAL A 164 2.53 -4.02 -0.76
N THR A 165 2.35 -4.78 0.28
CA THR A 165 1.01 -5.03 0.84
C THR A 165 1.01 -4.94 2.36
N ALA A 166 0.01 -4.28 2.94
CA ALA A 166 -0.18 -4.18 4.38
C ALA A 166 1.07 -3.67 5.13
N CYS A 167 1.78 -2.70 4.55
CA CYS A 167 2.99 -2.11 5.12
C CYS A 167 2.73 -0.68 5.64
N ILE A 168 3.53 -0.30 6.63
CA ILE A 168 3.48 1.03 7.24
C ILE A 168 4.87 1.66 7.17
N THR A 169 4.93 2.92 6.75
CA THR A 169 6.12 3.77 6.88
C THR A 169 5.78 5.01 7.70
N ASN A 170 6.52 5.24 8.77
CA ASN A 170 6.22 6.36 9.68
C ASN A 170 7.49 7.04 10.17
N GLY A 171 7.51 8.38 10.17
CA GLY A 171 8.60 9.16 10.76
C GLY A 171 9.94 9.03 10.05
N ASN A 172 9.98 8.58 8.79
CA ASN A 172 11.24 8.46 8.05
C ASN A 172 11.68 9.82 7.49
N GLY A 173 12.98 10.09 7.47
CA GLY A 173 13.52 11.38 7.05
C GLY A 173 13.38 11.69 5.55
N GLY A 174 13.15 10.69 4.72
CA GLY A 174 12.87 10.82 3.28
C GLY A 174 11.43 10.43 2.94
N HIS A 175 11.25 9.84 1.76
CA HIS A 175 9.94 9.33 1.35
C HIS A 175 9.53 8.10 2.18
N GLY A 176 8.21 7.90 2.35
CA GLY A 176 7.71 6.67 2.97
C GLY A 176 8.01 5.45 2.10
N PHE A 177 7.44 5.44 0.90
CA PHE A 177 7.63 4.39 -0.11
C PHE A 177 8.17 5.00 -1.40
N VAL A 178 9.22 4.38 -1.95
CA VAL A 178 9.74 4.67 -3.29
C VAL A 178 9.77 3.37 -4.08
N ALA A 179 9.31 3.40 -5.34
CA ALA A 179 9.36 2.20 -6.17
C ALA A 179 9.60 2.52 -7.65
N GLY A 180 10.27 1.59 -8.34
CA GLY A 180 10.46 1.59 -9.78
C GLY A 180 9.17 1.32 -10.55
N GLN A 181 9.30 1.10 -11.86
CA GLN A 181 8.18 0.92 -12.78
C GLN A 181 7.34 -0.31 -12.47
N ALA A 182 6.05 -0.27 -12.85
CA ALA A 182 5.11 -1.38 -12.78
C ALA A 182 4.98 -1.97 -11.36
N SER A 183 5.11 -1.14 -10.33
CA SER A 183 5.00 -1.56 -8.93
C SER A 183 3.57 -1.46 -8.42
N ILE A 184 3.23 -2.29 -7.44
CA ILE A 184 1.89 -2.40 -6.87
C ILE A 184 1.95 -2.12 -5.36
N PHE A 185 1.10 -1.20 -4.91
CA PHE A 185 0.87 -0.91 -3.49
C PHE A 185 -0.59 -1.17 -3.13
N SER A 186 -0.83 -1.92 -2.08
CA SER A 186 -2.18 -2.19 -1.59
C SER A 186 -2.24 -2.19 -0.06
N SER A 187 -3.25 -1.53 0.49
CA SER A 187 -3.50 -1.48 1.94
C SER A 187 -2.28 -0.98 2.76
N CYS A 188 -1.53 -0.04 2.21
CA CYS A 188 -0.34 0.53 2.85
C CYS A 188 -0.63 1.90 3.46
N SER A 189 0.15 2.29 4.46
CA SER A 189 0.06 3.59 5.11
C SER A 189 1.42 4.29 5.16
N ALA A 190 1.47 5.54 4.74
CA ALA A 190 2.65 6.43 4.84
C ALA A 190 2.32 7.65 5.67
N ARG A 191 2.99 7.83 6.80
CA ARG A 191 2.67 8.92 7.72
C ARG A 191 3.93 9.62 8.22
N GLN A 192 3.87 10.95 8.35
CA GLN A 192 4.95 11.77 8.96
C GLN A 192 6.33 11.53 8.36
N ASN A 193 6.41 11.24 7.05
CA ASN A 193 7.68 11.11 6.37
C ASN A 193 8.17 12.48 5.86
N GLY A 194 9.48 12.68 5.81
CA GLY A 194 10.10 13.95 5.42
C GLY A 194 10.05 14.24 3.91
N GLY A 195 9.53 13.32 3.10
CA GLY A 195 9.27 13.48 1.67
C GLY A 195 7.84 13.11 1.32
N ASP A 196 7.61 12.58 0.10
CA ASP A 196 6.31 12.06 -0.30
C ASP A 196 5.93 10.82 0.51
N GLY A 197 4.64 10.61 0.76
CA GLY A 197 4.18 9.35 1.35
C GLY A 197 4.46 8.17 0.42
N PHE A 198 4.03 8.29 -0.84
CA PHE A 198 4.30 7.33 -1.92
C PHE A 198 4.93 8.09 -3.10
N ASN A 199 6.03 7.58 -3.62
CA ASN A 199 6.70 8.09 -4.83
C ASN A 199 6.97 6.92 -5.78
N THR A 200 6.17 6.82 -6.87
CA THR A 200 6.22 5.66 -7.76
C THR A 200 6.49 6.06 -9.21
N ALA A 201 7.27 5.24 -9.89
CA ALA A 201 7.54 5.38 -11.31
C ALA A 201 6.36 4.89 -12.17
N SER A 202 6.52 4.94 -13.49
CA SER A 202 5.47 4.73 -14.48
C SER A 202 4.81 3.35 -14.41
N GLY A 203 3.52 3.29 -14.77
CA GLY A 203 2.76 2.05 -14.86
C GLY A 203 2.43 1.42 -13.50
N SER A 204 2.57 2.16 -12.41
CA SER A 204 2.35 1.65 -11.07
C SER A 204 0.87 1.71 -10.66
N SER A 205 0.48 0.86 -9.73
CA SER A 205 -0.86 0.81 -9.14
C SER A 205 -0.80 1.05 -7.63
N ILE A 206 -1.56 2.04 -7.15
CA ILE A 206 -1.70 2.35 -5.73
C ILE A 206 -3.18 2.21 -5.37
N SER A 207 -3.52 1.28 -4.51
CA SER A 207 -4.92 1.00 -4.15
C SER A 207 -5.14 0.87 -2.65
N SER A 208 -6.24 1.44 -2.15
CA SER A 208 -6.62 1.35 -0.74
C SER A 208 -5.49 1.77 0.22
N CYS A 209 -4.69 2.76 -0.17
CA CYS A 209 -3.57 3.27 0.62
C CYS A 209 -3.91 4.61 1.27
N ALA A 210 -3.23 4.92 2.36
CA ALA A 210 -3.36 6.17 3.08
C ALA A 210 -2.02 6.91 3.17
N ALA A 211 -2.01 8.21 2.87
CA ALA A 211 -0.86 9.09 3.04
C ALA A 211 -1.25 10.30 3.89
N ALA A 212 -0.59 10.52 5.01
CA ALA A 212 -0.95 11.59 5.91
C ALA A 212 0.25 12.27 6.56
N LEU A 213 0.17 13.61 6.74
CA LEU A 213 1.17 14.38 7.48
C LEU A 213 2.59 14.23 6.91
N ASN A 214 2.74 13.99 5.61
CA ASN A 214 4.05 13.93 4.97
C ASN A 214 4.47 15.35 4.52
N THR A 215 5.77 15.66 4.58
CA THR A 215 6.30 16.99 4.21
C THR A 215 6.28 17.22 2.69
N GLY A 216 6.17 16.16 1.90
CA GLY A 216 5.96 16.24 0.45
C GLY A 216 4.49 16.01 0.10
N ARG A 217 4.28 15.44 -1.09
CA ARG A 217 2.97 15.02 -1.55
C ARG A 217 2.49 13.78 -0.79
N GLY A 218 1.17 13.61 -0.68
CA GLY A 218 0.63 12.37 -0.17
C GLY A 218 1.01 11.19 -1.07
N LEU A 219 0.54 11.20 -2.32
CA LEU A 219 0.83 10.17 -3.31
C LEU A 219 1.31 10.83 -4.61
N PHE A 220 2.47 10.41 -5.09
CA PHE A 220 2.94 10.71 -6.44
C PHE A 220 3.00 9.44 -7.28
N ALA A 221 2.31 9.45 -8.43
CA ALA A 221 2.33 8.34 -9.38
C ALA A 221 2.66 8.87 -10.79
N SER A 222 3.74 8.36 -11.38
CA SER A 222 4.23 8.79 -12.67
C SER A 222 3.34 8.28 -13.83
N PHE A 223 3.80 8.38 -15.06
CA PHE A 223 3.04 8.14 -16.30
C PHE A 223 2.23 6.83 -16.28
N SER A 224 1.01 6.87 -16.83
CA SER A 224 0.15 5.70 -17.03
C SER A 224 -0.12 4.88 -15.77
N SER A 225 -0.10 5.51 -14.62
CA SER A 225 -0.32 4.87 -13.33
C SER A 225 -1.79 4.94 -12.90
N THR A 226 -2.17 4.09 -11.94
CA THR A 226 -3.53 4.04 -11.42
C THR A 226 -3.53 4.27 -9.91
N VAL A 227 -4.33 5.21 -9.41
CA VAL A 227 -4.55 5.49 -7.99
C VAL A 227 -6.04 5.32 -7.69
N THR A 228 -6.41 4.35 -6.84
CA THR A 228 -7.81 4.04 -6.57
C THR A 228 -8.11 3.80 -5.10
N GLY A 229 -9.21 4.40 -4.61
CA GLY A 229 -9.68 4.19 -3.24
C GLY A 229 -8.67 4.62 -2.17
N CYS A 230 -7.83 5.60 -2.47
CA CYS A 230 -6.79 6.10 -1.59
C CYS A 230 -7.24 7.35 -0.82
N SER A 231 -6.60 7.61 0.32
CA SER A 231 -6.80 8.80 1.14
C SER A 231 -5.50 9.58 1.26
N ALA A 232 -5.54 10.88 1.00
CA ALA A 232 -4.45 11.81 1.22
C ALA A 232 -4.92 12.93 2.17
N TYR A 233 -4.30 13.03 3.34
CA TYR A 233 -4.74 13.94 4.38
C TYR A 233 -3.57 14.72 5.00
N ASP A 234 -3.68 16.05 5.03
CA ASP A 234 -2.76 16.93 5.76
C ASP A 234 -1.29 16.71 5.38
N ASN A 235 -1.01 16.61 4.06
CA ASN A 235 0.34 16.59 3.51
C ASN A 235 0.70 18.02 3.08
N ASP A 236 1.99 18.41 3.17
CA ASP A 236 2.40 19.78 2.88
C ASP A 236 2.34 20.13 1.37
N GLY A 237 2.49 19.13 0.48
CA GLY A 237 2.30 19.26 -0.96
C GLY A 237 0.89 18.88 -1.42
N ASP A 238 0.79 18.43 -2.71
CA ASP A 238 -0.45 17.88 -3.26
C ASP A 238 -0.91 16.63 -2.50
N GLY A 239 -2.22 16.47 -2.36
CA GLY A 239 -2.76 15.22 -1.83
C GLY A 239 -2.40 14.03 -2.74
N ILE A 240 -2.79 14.10 -4.02
CA ILE A 240 -2.50 13.11 -5.05
C ILE A 240 -2.00 13.84 -6.28
N SER A 241 -0.79 13.53 -6.73
CA SER A 241 -0.19 14.11 -7.94
C SER A 241 0.09 13.02 -8.95
N VAL A 242 -0.40 13.17 -10.18
CA VAL A 242 -0.23 12.16 -11.24
C VAL A 242 0.27 12.78 -12.54
N ALA A 243 1.12 12.03 -13.25
CA ALA A 243 1.61 12.41 -14.55
C ALA A 243 0.63 11.99 -15.68
N LEU A 244 1.03 12.19 -16.93
CA LEU A 244 0.22 11.92 -18.13
C LEU A 244 -0.30 10.47 -18.20
N GLY A 245 -1.56 10.33 -18.65
CA GLY A 245 -2.18 9.04 -18.89
C GLY A 245 -2.65 8.29 -17.65
N ALA A 246 -2.69 8.93 -16.52
CA ALA A 246 -3.04 8.28 -15.26
C ALA A 246 -4.56 8.20 -15.02
N THR A 247 -4.95 7.29 -14.14
CA THR A 247 -6.32 7.20 -13.61
C THR A 247 -6.31 7.48 -12.10
N VAL A 248 -7.17 8.41 -11.64
CA VAL A 248 -7.44 8.64 -10.22
C VAL A 248 -8.93 8.47 -9.96
N ALA A 249 -9.30 7.50 -9.15
CA ALA A 249 -10.71 7.19 -8.95
C ALA A 249 -11.05 6.84 -7.48
N ARG A 250 -12.19 7.33 -7.01
CA ARG A 250 -12.74 7.03 -5.68
C ARG A 250 -11.76 7.34 -4.54
N CYS A 251 -10.98 8.39 -4.71
CA CYS A 251 -10.03 8.86 -3.72
C CYS A 251 -10.58 10.04 -2.91
N SER A 252 -10.03 10.22 -1.73
CA SER A 252 -10.30 11.37 -0.87
C SER A 252 -9.00 12.18 -0.66
N ALA A 253 -9.03 13.47 -0.97
CA ALA A 253 -7.92 14.40 -0.71
C ALA A 253 -8.41 15.56 0.16
N ARG A 254 -7.87 15.68 1.37
CA ARG A 254 -8.34 16.68 2.32
C ARG A 254 -7.20 17.37 3.05
N ALA A 255 -7.35 18.69 3.23
CA ALA A 255 -6.46 19.53 4.03
C ALA A 255 -4.98 19.48 3.60
N ASN A 256 -4.69 19.19 2.32
CA ASN A 256 -3.32 19.20 1.81
C ASN A 256 -2.87 20.65 1.53
N GLY A 257 -1.56 20.89 1.60
CA GLY A 257 -0.98 22.22 1.48
C GLY A 257 -1.15 22.84 0.09
N GLU A 258 -1.12 22.02 -0.96
CA GLU A 258 -1.29 22.45 -2.35
C GLU A 258 -2.61 21.89 -2.91
N ASP A 259 -2.61 21.27 -4.09
CA ASP A 259 -3.83 20.78 -4.72
C ASP A 259 -4.33 19.48 -4.05
N GLY A 260 -5.64 19.26 -4.06
CA GLY A 260 -6.19 17.98 -3.64
C GLY A 260 -5.76 16.86 -4.59
N ILE A 261 -6.01 17.07 -5.89
CA ILE A 261 -5.55 16.18 -6.98
C ILE A 261 -4.95 17.06 -8.06
N ALA A 262 -3.67 16.85 -8.39
CA ALA A 262 -2.99 17.48 -9.52
C ALA A 262 -2.74 16.44 -10.64
N ALA A 263 -3.04 16.79 -11.91
CA ALA A 263 -2.79 15.91 -13.04
C ALA A 263 -2.23 16.68 -14.25
N SER A 264 -1.22 16.08 -14.91
CA SER A 264 -0.52 16.71 -16.02
C SER A 264 -1.28 16.64 -17.36
N GLY A 265 -2.32 15.79 -17.50
CA GLY A 265 -3.14 15.64 -18.70
C GLY A 265 -3.33 14.19 -19.14
N ALA A 266 -4.11 13.97 -20.21
CA ALA A 266 -4.49 12.66 -20.74
C ALA A 266 -5.02 11.69 -19.66
N ALA A 267 -5.63 12.22 -18.62
CA ALA A 267 -5.98 11.50 -17.39
C ALA A 267 -7.48 11.20 -17.31
N SER A 268 -7.83 10.22 -16.51
CA SER A 268 -9.20 9.95 -16.06
C SER A 268 -9.32 10.23 -14.56
N ILE A 269 -10.01 11.31 -14.20
CA ILE A 269 -10.20 11.75 -12.82
C ILE A 269 -11.68 11.64 -12.47
N ARG A 270 -12.05 10.63 -11.69
CA ARG A 270 -13.48 10.33 -11.48
C ARG A 270 -13.84 9.92 -10.05
N ASP A 271 -15.03 10.34 -9.63
CA ASP A 271 -15.65 9.93 -8.37
C ASP A 271 -14.77 10.24 -7.14
N ASN A 272 -13.99 11.32 -7.17
CA ASN A 272 -13.12 11.73 -6.09
C ASN A 272 -13.77 12.82 -5.24
N THR A 273 -13.39 12.88 -3.97
CA THR A 273 -13.79 13.94 -3.05
C THR A 273 -12.57 14.74 -2.61
N CYS A 274 -12.57 16.04 -2.88
CA CYS A 274 -11.51 16.97 -2.50
C CYS A 274 -12.09 18.05 -1.58
N SER A 275 -11.51 18.24 -0.40
CA SER A 275 -12.01 19.27 0.52
C SER A 275 -10.91 19.95 1.30
N ALA A 276 -11.03 21.28 1.47
CA ALA A 276 -10.13 22.11 2.28
C ALA A 276 -8.65 21.96 1.90
N ASN A 277 -8.31 21.74 0.62
CA ASN A 277 -6.94 21.75 0.12
C ASN A 277 -6.46 23.17 -0.21
N GLY A 278 -5.17 23.36 -0.48
CA GLY A 278 -4.59 24.66 -0.77
C GLY A 278 -4.32 25.49 0.47
N GLN A 279 -4.01 24.84 1.57
CA GLN A 279 -3.78 25.47 2.87
C GLN A 279 -2.59 26.45 2.86
N VAL A 280 -1.58 26.19 2.05
CA VAL A 280 -0.34 26.97 1.98
C VAL A 280 -0.29 27.86 0.74
N ALA A 281 -0.65 27.36 -0.42
CA ALA A 281 -0.44 28.02 -1.72
C ALA A 281 -1.73 28.41 -2.46
N GLY A 282 -2.92 28.31 -1.84
CA GLY A 282 -4.18 28.63 -2.49
C GLY A 282 -4.52 27.67 -3.61
N GLY A 283 -4.30 26.37 -3.45
CA GLY A 283 -4.50 25.34 -4.44
C GLY A 283 -5.96 25.04 -4.79
N ALA A 284 -6.16 24.14 -5.72
CA ALA A 284 -7.47 23.69 -6.16
C ALA A 284 -7.86 22.34 -5.51
N GLY A 285 -9.16 22.03 -5.56
CA GLY A 285 -9.61 20.68 -5.26
C GLY A 285 -9.06 19.70 -6.29
N ILE A 286 -9.25 20.03 -7.58
CA ILE A 286 -8.64 19.30 -8.69
C ILE A 286 -8.02 20.31 -9.63
N HIS A 287 -6.74 20.13 -9.98
CA HIS A 287 -5.98 20.95 -10.89
C HIS A 287 -5.46 20.14 -12.09
N ILE A 288 -5.85 20.54 -13.28
CA ILE A 288 -5.43 19.91 -14.55
C ILE A 288 -4.60 20.90 -15.35
N THR A 289 -3.34 20.57 -15.61
CA THR A 289 -2.42 21.45 -16.34
C THR A 289 -2.31 21.11 -17.84
N GLY A 290 -2.72 19.89 -18.25
CA GLY A 290 -2.67 19.44 -19.65
C GLY A 290 -4.05 19.19 -20.26
N GLY A 291 -4.09 18.84 -21.55
CA GLY A 291 -5.30 18.45 -22.29
C GLY A 291 -5.66 16.98 -22.19
N ASP A 292 -6.69 16.58 -22.93
CA ASP A 292 -7.16 15.18 -23.11
C ASP A 292 -7.59 14.49 -21.80
N THR A 293 -7.95 15.25 -20.78
CA THR A 293 -8.41 14.71 -19.48
C THR A 293 -9.92 14.65 -19.41
N ARG A 294 -10.45 13.58 -18.84
CA ARG A 294 -11.85 13.44 -18.46
C ARG A 294 -12.02 13.61 -16.96
N LEU A 295 -12.75 14.66 -16.56
CA LEU A 295 -13.16 14.90 -15.17
C LEU A 295 -14.64 14.57 -15.00
N GLU A 296 -14.96 13.61 -14.13
CA GLU A 296 -16.31 13.10 -14.03
C GLU A 296 -16.70 12.72 -12.61
N GLY A 297 -17.85 13.20 -12.14
CA GLY A 297 -18.42 12.78 -10.85
C GLY A 297 -17.64 13.21 -9.62
N ASN A 298 -16.72 14.16 -9.73
CA ASN A 298 -15.92 14.61 -8.59
C ASN A 298 -16.66 15.67 -7.75
N THR A 299 -16.37 15.67 -6.45
CA THR A 299 -16.88 16.68 -5.51
C THR A 299 -15.72 17.48 -4.94
N CYS A 300 -15.78 18.81 -5.09
CA CYS A 300 -14.74 19.75 -4.62
C CYS A 300 -15.35 20.83 -3.72
N SER A 301 -14.88 20.97 -2.48
CA SER A 301 -15.48 21.92 -1.53
C SER A 301 -14.49 22.56 -0.57
N ALA A 302 -14.81 23.79 -0.15
CA ALA A 302 -14.10 24.53 0.90
C ALA A 302 -12.60 24.77 0.61
N GLN A 303 -12.25 25.12 -0.62
CA GLN A 303 -10.89 25.47 -1.05
C GLN A 303 -10.85 26.80 -1.81
N THR A 304 -9.69 27.26 -2.22
CA THR A 304 -9.57 28.48 -3.02
C THR A 304 -10.22 28.29 -4.39
N ARG A 305 -9.89 27.21 -5.11
CA ARG A 305 -10.50 26.83 -6.39
C ARG A 305 -11.07 25.43 -6.30
N GLY A 306 -12.32 25.26 -6.74
CA GLY A 306 -12.95 23.94 -6.77
C GLY A 306 -12.27 23.02 -7.79
N ILE A 307 -12.53 23.28 -9.08
CA ILE A 307 -11.87 22.61 -10.22
C ILE A 307 -11.19 23.67 -11.07
N GLU A 308 -9.89 23.48 -11.31
CA GLU A 308 -9.07 24.30 -12.20
C GLU A 308 -8.58 23.47 -13.38
N VAL A 309 -8.84 23.96 -14.58
CA VAL A 309 -8.41 23.34 -15.86
C VAL A 309 -7.67 24.39 -16.68
N GLY A 310 -6.34 24.31 -16.67
CA GLY A 310 -5.44 25.31 -17.26
C GLY A 310 -5.20 25.16 -18.76
N SER A 311 -5.57 24.02 -19.38
CA SER A 311 -5.37 23.74 -20.82
C SER A 311 -6.67 23.38 -21.52
N ALA A 312 -6.69 23.49 -22.85
CA ALA A 312 -7.81 23.07 -23.70
C ALA A 312 -7.90 21.55 -23.89
N GLY A 313 -8.99 21.08 -24.47
CA GLY A 313 -9.17 19.68 -24.93
C GLY A 313 -9.68 18.71 -23.86
N ASN A 314 -10.14 19.19 -22.71
CA ASN A 314 -10.66 18.34 -21.64
C ASN A 314 -12.19 18.20 -21.70
N ILE A 315 -12.72 17.13 -21.09
CA ILE A 315 -14.15 16.87 -20.92
C ILE A 315 -14.48 16.93 -19.43
N ILE A 316 -15.46 17.78 -19.04
CA ILE A 316 -15.80 18.07 -17.64
C ILE A 316 -17.29 17.85 -17.47
N VAL A 317 -17.71 16.77 -16.79
CA VAL A 317 -19.12 16.39 -16.65
C VAL A 317 -19.43 15.86 -15.28
N ARG A 318 -20.66 16.11 -14.79
CA ARG A 318 -21.22 15.55 -13.55
C ARG A 318 -20.42 15.88 -12.28
N ASN A 319 -19.60 16.92 -12.28
CA ASN A 319 -18.85 17.31 -11.10
C ASN A 319 -19.66 18.29 -10.24
N THR A 320 -19.35 18.34 -8.97
CA THR A 320 -19.96 19.24 -8.00
C THR A 320 -18.90 20.09 -7.32
N CYS A 321 -19.07 21.41 -7.34
CA CYS A 321 -18.21 22.35 -6.64
C CYS A 321 -19.04 23.24 -5.72
N SER A 322 -18.71 23.33 -4.44
CA SER A 322 -19.46 24.12 -3.47
C SER A 322 -18.57 24.77 -2.40
N GLY A 323 -18.94 25.97 -1.97
CA GLY A 323 -18.26 26.65 -0.88
C GLY A 323 -16.77 26.95 -1.13
N ASN A 324 -16.32 26.93 -2.38
CA ASN A 324 -14.98 27.37 -2.76
C ASN A 324 -14.99 28.89 -3.03
N THR A 325 -13.84 29.56 -2.92
CA THR A 325 -13.76 30.98 -3.32
C THR A 325 -14.10 31.13 -4.80
N THR A 326 -13.59 30.24 -5.64
CA THR A 326 -13.98 30.12 -7.05
C THR A 326 -14.28 28.65 -7.35
N ASN A 327 -15.54 28.33 -7.67
CA ASN A 327 -15.92 26.94 -7.91
C ASN A 327 -15.27 26.36 -9.21
N TRP A 328 -15.18 27.16 -10.25
CA TRP A 328 -14.71 26.73 -11.57
C TRP A 328 -13.73 27.72 -12.18
N THR A 329 -12.57 27.24 -12.59
CA THR A 329 -11.61 27.96 -13.45
C THR A 329 -11.32 27.06 -14.64
N ILE A 330 -11.92 27.37 -15.81
CA ILE A 330 -11.85 26.51 -17.01
C ILE A 330 -11.31 27.34 -18.17
N ALA A 331 -10.14 26.99 -18.67
CA ALA A 331 -9.56 27.60 -19.87
C ALA A 331 -10.45 27.41 -21.09
N ALA A 332 -10.31 28.28 -22.08
CA ALA A 332 -11.02 28.14 -23.35
C ALA A 332 -10.67 26.82 -24.08
N GLY A 333 -11.57 26.32 -24.91
CA GLY A 333 -11.35 25.11 -25.73
C GLY A 333 -11.60 23.78 -24.98
N ASN A 334 -12.29 23.84 -23.86
CA ASN A 334 -12.74 22.65 -23.11
C ASN A 334 -14.23 22.37 -23.41
N SER A 335 -14.63 21.12 -23.35
CA SER A 335 -16.03 20.67 -23.42
C SER A 335 -16.55 20.37 -22.02
N TYR A 336 -17.62 21.03 -21.60
CA TYR A 336 -18.21 20.79 -20.30
C TYR A 336 -19.74 20.79 -20.35
N GLY A 337 -20.35 19.94 -19.51
CA GLY A 337 -21.80 19.93 -19.29
C GLY A 337 -22.28 21.25 -18.63
N PRO A 338 -23.57 21.60 -18.74
CA PRO A 338 -24.09 22.79 -18.11
C PRO A 338 -23.64 22.93 -16.65
N ILE A 339 -23.20 24.12 -16.24
CA ILE A 339 -22.92 24.43 -14.83
C ILE A 339 -24.19 25.00 -14.24
N VAL A 340 -24.89 24.22 -13.41
CA VAL A 340 -26.16 24.56 -12.82
C VAL A 340 -25.94 25.10 -11.40
N ALA A 341 -26.35 26.33 -11.16
CA ALA A 341 -26.39 26.90 -9.83
C ALA A 341 -27.59 26.31 -9.07
N ALA A 342 -27.33 25.43 -8.12
CA ALA A 342 -28.36 24.92 -7.24
C ALA A 342 -28.82 26.03 -6.27
N SER A 343 -30.11 26.24 -6.16
CA SER A 343 -30.64 27.29 -5.27
C SER A 343 -30.38 26.94 -3.81
N THR A 344 -29.77 27.86 -3.08
CA THR A 344 -29.57 27.75 -1.64
C THR A 344 -30.85 28.05 -0.83
N ASN A 345 -31.92 28.52 -1.49
CA ASN A 345 -33.18 28.96 -0.87
C ASN A 345 -34.34 27.95 -0.99
N ALA A 346 -34.05 26.71 -1.34
CA ALA A 346 -35.09 25.66 -1.31
C ALA A 346 -35.59 25.47 0.13
N ALA A 347 -36.86 25.57 0.32
CA ALA A 347 -37.47 25.22 1.60
C ALA A 347 -37.06 23.80 2.01
N PRO A 348 -36.92 23.51 3.32
CA PRO A 348 -36.60 22.17 3.76
C PRO A 348 -37.59 21.18 3.16
N VAL A 349 -37.09 20.13 2.53
CA VAL A 349 -37.92 19.07 1.99
C VAL A 349 -38.43 18.23 3.16
N SER A 350 -39.75 18.35 3.42
CA SER A 350 -40.45 17.55 4.41
C SER A 350 -41.62 16.84 3.74
N GLY A 351 -41.58 15.53 3.75
CA GLY A 351 -42.63 14.72 3.14
C GLY A 351 -42.57 14.69 1.59
N ASN A 352 -43.74 14.46 0.99
CA ASN A 352 -43.87 14.32 -0.45
C ASN A 352 -43.93 15.71 -1.11
N THR A 353 -42.81 16.32 -1.33
CA THR A 353 -42.71 17.65 -1.96
C THR A 353 -42.56 17.56 -3.47
N ALA A 354 -42.81 18.70 -4.10
CA ALA A 354 -42.84 18.89 -5.54
C ALA A 354 -41.52 18.46 -6.25
N ALA A 355 -41.61 18.52 -7.58
CA ALA A 355 -40.54 18.22 -8.53
C ALA A 355 -39.18 18.76 -8.14
N SER A 356 -38.13 18.07 -8.60
CA SER A 356 -36.73 18.41 -8.47
C SER A 356 -36.43 19.91 -8.56
N THR A 357 -35.65 20.43 -7.61
CA THR A 357 -35.11 21.78 -7.67
C THR A 357 -33.84 21.87 -8.58
N LEU A 358 -33.37 20.76 -9.11
CA LEU A 358 -32.31 20.74 -10.12
C LEU A 358 -32.90 21.31 -11.43
N THR A 359 -32.44 22.47 -11.84
CA THR A 359 -32.98 23.20 -13.00
C THR A 359 -32.49 22.68 -14.35
N SER A 360 -31.89 21.51 -14.38
CA SER A 360 -31.40 20.84 -15.59
C SER A 360 -31.85 19.39 -15.65
N THR A 361 -32.21 18.96 -16.86
CA THR A 361 -32.47 17.54 -17.22
C THR A 361 -31.29 16.92 -17.94
N ASP A 362 -30.19 17.66 -18.16
CA ASP A 362 -28.99 17.14 -18.81
C ASP A 362 -28.26 16.17 -17.87
N PRO A 363 -28.08 14.90 -18.26
CA PRO A 363 -27.39 13.91 -17.42
C PRO A 363 -25.89 14.21 -17.22
N ASN A 364 -25.33 15.16 -17.99
CA ASN A 364 -23.94 15.58 -17.88
C ASN A 364 -23.77 16.89 -17.12
N ALA A 365 -24.83 17.44 -16.52
CA ALA A 365 -24.75 18.70 -15.80
C ALA A 365 -23.75 18.65 -14.64
N ASN A 366 -22.99 19.74 -14.49
CA ASN A 366 -22.17 20.04 -13.33
C ASN A 366 -22.98 20.94 -12.37
N PHE A 367 -22.69 20.86 -11.08
CA PHE A 367 -23.43 21.62 -10.07
C PHE A 367 -22.49 22.53 -9.26
N THR A 368 -23.02 23.67 -8.87
CA THR A 368 -22.37 24.64 -8.00
C THR A 368 -23.35 25.14 -6.94
N TYR A 369 -22.92 25.32 -5.70
CA TYR A 369 -23.69 25.94 -4.62
C TYR A 369 -22.79 26.38 -3.48
#